data_0fe978b097eeb85ef294c980125bbb38
#
_entry.id   0fe978b097eeb85ef294c980125bbb38
#
_cell.length_a   1.000
_cell.length_b   1.000
_cell.length_c   1.000
_cell.angle_alpha   90.00
_cell.angle_beta   90.00
_cell.angle_gamma   90.00
#
_symmetry.space_group_name_H-M   'P 1'
#
loop_
_entity.id
_entity.type
_entity.pdbx_description
1 polymer ?
#
loop_
_entity_poly.entity_id
_entity_poly.type
_entity_poly.pdbx_seq_one_letter_code
_entity_poly.pdbx_strand_id
1 'polypeptide(L)'
;MIQFCGRTDVGRRRQRNEDSILVGDGILVVCDGMGGHQAGDVASRLAVDTIAGFISRSGADPDLTWPYGFDPSLSFDANRIRTAIKLANRAIFTRAAAEDEYAGMGTTVVATLVAPDDARFTYGHVGDSRIYIIRGGRVLQLTRDDSLANSAWADAEESGIGAIMKNVLTKALGVRVEVEFDVAAHDLQAGDTVLLCSDGLTNMLDDHAILEIVTRHDGHLEKTCDQLVDGANARGGRDNISAVLLRYE
;
A
#
# COMPACT_ATOMS: atom_id res chain seq x y z
N MET A 1 -4.62 -11.14 20.24
CA MET A 1 -4.50 -9.65 20.30
C MET A 1 -3.97 -9.15 18.95
N ILE A 2 -4.30 -7.90 18.55
CA ILE A 2 -3.73 -7.32 17.31
C ILE A 2 -2.89 -6.11 17.69
N GLN A 3 -1.68 -6.04 17.15
CA GLN A 3 -0.77 -4.90 17.31
C GLN A 3 -0.48 -4.30 15.93
N PHE A 4 -0.26 -2.99 15.89
CA PHE A 4 0.07 -2.27 14.67
C PHE A 4 1.27 -1.37 14.90
N CYS A 5 2.09 -1.18 13.89
CA CYS A 5 3.08 -0.11 13.84
C CYS A 5 3.33 0.35 12.41
N GLY A 6 3.93 1.51 12.24
CA GLY A 6 4.31 2.01 10.94
C GLY A 6 5.47 2.98 11.01
N ARG A 7 6.31 2.94 9.99
CA ARG A 7 7.44 3.83 9.81
C ARG A 7 7.53 4.28 8.36
N THR A 8 7.82 5.53 8.15
CA THR A 8 8.16 6.09 6.83
C THR A 8 9.43 6.93 6.96
N ASP A 9 10.28 6.91 5.94
CA ASP A 9 11.55 7.63 5.91
C ASP A 9 11.83 8.16 4.49
N VAL A 10 12.48 9.30 4.40
CA VAL A 10 12.80 9.94 3.10
C VAL A 10 13.81 9.14 2.29
N GLY A 11 14.53 8.19 2.91
CA GLY A 11 15.65 7.50 2.29
C GLY A 11 16.94 8.33 2.31
N ARG A 12 17.94 7.88 1.53
CA ARG A 12 19.27 8.52 1.49
C ARG A 12 19.51 9.34 0.23
N ARG A 13 18.63 9.25 -0.76
CA ARG A 13 18.80 9.89 -2.07
C ARG A 13 17.74 10.92 -2.41
N ARG A 14 16.54 10.77 -1.87
CA ARG A 14 15.44 11.71 -2.05
C ARG A 14 15.60 12.92 -1.12
N GLN A 15 15.03 14.05 -1.50
CA GLN A 15 15.01 15.25 -0.67
C GLN A 15 13.70 15.41 0.11
N ARG A 16 12.65 14.73 -0.35
CA ARG A 16 11.31 14.76 0.22
C ARG A 16 10.75 13.36 0.32
N ASN A 17 9.87 13.19 1.27
CA ASN A 17 9.10 11.97 1.39
C ASN A 17 7.74 12.18 0.70
N GLU A 18 7.52 11.47 -0.39
CA GLU A 18 6.27 11.47 -1.14
C GLU A 18 5.40 10.26 -0.77
N ASP A 19 5.89 9.37 0.10
CA ASP A 19 5.09 8.33 0.71
C ASP A 19 4.18 8.90 1.80
N SER A 20 3.00 8.32 1.95
CA SER A 20 2.08 8.56 3.07
C SER A 20 1.58 7.25 3.64
N ILE A 21 1.50 7.16 4.96
CA ILE A 21 1.03 5.97 5.67
C ILE A 21 -0.11 6.30 6.63
N LEU A 22 -0.96 5.31 6.89
CA LEU A 22 -1.94 5.33 7.97
C LEU A 22 -1.83 4.05 8.79
N VAL A 23 -1.84 4.20 10.10
CA VAL A 23 -1.85 3.09 11.07
C VAL A 23 -2.85 3.42 12.18
N GLY A 24 -3.89 2.64 12.31
CA GLY A 24 -4.84 2.79 13.41
C GLY A 24 -6.25 2.30 13.08
N ASP A 25 -7.04 2.13 14.13
CA ASP A 25 -8.48 1.79 14.06
C ASP A 25 -8.83 0.60 13.15
N GLY A 26 -7.93 -0.37 13.05
CA GLY A 26 -8.10 -1.54 12.18
C GLY A 26 -7.86 -1.27 10.70
N ILE A 27 -7.44 -0.05 10.33
CA ILE A 27 -7.07 0.28 8.96
C ILE A 27 -5.57 0.55 8.85
N LEU A 28 -4.94 -0.03 7.83
CA LEU A 28 -3.55 0.23 7.47
C LEU A 28 -3.49 0.63 6.00
N VAL A 29 -2.73 1.69 5.70
CA VAL A 29 -2.56 2.18 4.32
C VAL A 29 -1.11 2.56 4.09
N VAL A 30 -0.58 2.23 2.91
CA VAL A 30 0.66 2.79 2.35
C VAL A 30 0.34 3.31 0.96
N CYS A 31 0.74 4.54 0.70
CA CYS A 31 0.63 5.21 -0.59
C CYS A 31 2.00 5.78 -0.97
N ASP A 32 2.50 5.43 -2.13
CA ASP A 32 3.75 5.95 -2.72
C ASP A 32 3.37 6.96 -3.80
N GLY A 33 3.70 8.20 -3.55
CA GLY A 33 3.31 9.33 -4.38
C GLY A 33 4.26 9.54 -5.55
N MET A 34 3.69 9.81 -6.71
CA MET A 34 4.44 10.13 -7.92
C MET A 34 3.95 11.42 -8.57
N GLY A 35 4.89 12.19 -9.16
CA GLY A 35 4.57 13.43 -9.87
C GLY A 35 5.77 14.36 -9.95
N GLY A 36 5.65 15.41 -10.78
CA GLY A 36 6.68 16.45 -10.85
C GLY A 36 6.60 17.43 -9.66
N HIS A 37 7.73 17.98 -9.24
CA HIS A 37 7.91 19.05 -8.24
C HIS A 37 7.48 18.69 -6.81
N GLN A 38 6.22 18.68 -6.47
CA GLN A 38 5.67 18.40 -5.13
C GLN A 38 4.33 17.66 -5.21
N ALA A 39 3.99 17.17 -6.38
CA ALA A 39 2.68 16.63 -6.63
C ALA A 39 2.48 15.22 -6.04
N GLY A 40 3.57 14.45 -5.84
CA GLY A 40 3.52 13.10 -5.29
C GLY A 40 3.09 13.08 -3.81
N ASP A 41 3.63 13.98 -2.96
CA ASP A 41 3.27 14.06 -1.54
C ASP A 41 1.81 14.50 -1.35
N VAL A 42 1.31 15.37 -2.23
CA VAL A 42 -0.10 15.77 -2.23
C VAL A 42 -1.00 14.62 -2.63
N ALA A 43 -0.62 13.84 -3.66
CA ALA A 43 -1.42 12.71 -4.12
C ALA A 43 -1.52 11.60 -3.07
N SER A 44 -0.38 11.19 -2.49
CA SER A 44 -0.34 10.13 -1.48
C SER A 44 -1.10 10.51 -0.20
N ARG A 45 -0.93 11.75 0.27
CA ARG A 45 -1.67 12.27 1.43
C ARG A 45 -3.16 12.34 1.17
N LEU A 46 -3.57 12.87 0.01
CA LEU A 46 -4.98 12.95 -0.36
C LEU A 46 -5.64 11.57 -0.45
N ALA A 47 -4.88 10.57 -0.93
CA ALA A 47 -5.34 9.18 -0.93
C ALA A 47 -5.60 8.68 0.49
N VAL A 48 -4.60 8.79 1.37
CA VAL A 48 -4.70 8.35 2.77
C VAL A 48 -5.87 9.03 3.48
N ASP A 49 -5.97 10.35 3.39
CA ASP A 49 -7.02 11.14 4.06
C ASP A 49 -8.43 10.76 3.56
N THR A 50 -8.57 10.56 2.24
CA THR A 50 -9.84 10.17 1.64
C THR A 50 -10.27 8.77 2.06
N ILE A 51 -9.33 7.81 2.05
CA ILE A 51 -9.57 6.43 2.47
C ILE A 51 -9.96 6.40 3.94
N ALA A 52 -9.17 7.02 4.81
CA ALA A 52 -9.42 7.09 6.24
C ALA A 52 -10.81 7.69 6.55
N GLY A 53 -11.12 8.82 5.91
CA GLY A 53 -12.39 9.52 6.11
C GLY A 53 -13.60 8.71 5.68
N PHE A 54 -13.53 7.96 4.58
CA PHE A 54 -14.63 7.10 4.16
C PHE A 54 -14.77 5.86 5.05
N ILE A 55 -13.66 5.19 5.38
CA ILE A 55 -13.67 4.01 6.24
C ILE A 55 -14.22 4.36 7.63
N SER A 56 -13.81 5.46 8.23
CA SER A 56 -14.36 5.90 9.52
C SER A 56 -15.87 6.14 9.46
N ARG A 57 -16.36 6.90 8.47
CA ARG A 57 -17.79 7.18 8.32
C ARG A 57 -18.60 5.94 8.04
N SER A 58 -18.15 5.06 7.14
CA SER A 58 -18.88 3.86 6.76
C SER A 58 -18.98 2.81 7.87
N GLY A 59 -18.14 2.89 8.89
CA GLY A 59 -18.27 2.06 10.09
C GLY A 59 -19.24 2.61 11.14
N ALA A 60 -19.45 3.94 11.12
CA ALA A 60 -20.26 4.63 12.13
C ALA A 60 -21.70 4.93 11.69
N ASP A 61 -21.96 5.03 10.39
CA ASP A 61 -23.24 5.44 9.83
C ASP A 61 -23.85 4.32 8.95
N PRO A 62 -24.85 3.59 9.44
CA PRO A 62 -25.51 2.53 8.69
C PRO A 62 -26.32 3.04 7.48
N ASP A 63 -26.70 4.33 7.47
CA ASP A 63 -27.49 4.96 6.41
C ASP A 63 -26.58 5.66 5.37
N LEU A 64 -25.28 5.46 5.45
CA LEU A 64 -24.32 6.09 4.55
C LEU A 64 -24.62 5.75 3.08
N THR A 65 -24.72 6.78 2.25
CA THR A 65 -24.84 6.61 0.80
C THR A 65 -23.55 6.05 0.22
N TRP A 66 -23.67 5.02 -0.63
CA TRP A 66 -22.56 4.39 -1.35
C TRP A 66 -22.37 5.06 -2.72
N PRO A 67 -21.37 5.92 -2.92
CA PRO A 67 -21.23 6.72 -4.15
C PRO A 67 -21.06 5.88 -5.43
N TYR A 68 -20.54 4.66 -5.28
CA TYR A 68 -20.34 3.71 -6.40
C TYR A 68 -21.24 2.48 -6.31
N GLY A 69 -22.31 2.58 -5.53
CA GLY A 69 -23.23 1.47 -5.24
C GLY A 69 -22.63 0.44 -4.29
N PHE A 70 -23.49 -0.32 -3.64
CA PHE A 70 -23.14 -1.47 -2.82
C PHE A 70 -23.25 -2.73 -3.67
N ASP A 71 -22.20 -3.55 -3.68
CA ASP A 71 -22.19 -4.82 -4.38
C ASP A 71 -22.54 -5.95 -3.39
N PRO A 72 -23.72 -6.56 -3.49
CA PRO A 72 -24.15 -7.60 -2.54
C PRO A 72 -23.36 -8.91 -2.66
N SER A 73 -22.55 -9.08 -3.70
CA SER A 73 -21.65 -10.24 -3.85
C SER A 73 -20.37 -10.11 -3.04
N LEU A 74 -20.04 -8.90 -2.58
CA LEU A 74 -18.87 -8.59 -1.77
C LEU A 74 -19.25 -8.47 -0.29
N SER A 75 -18.30 -8.77 0.60
CA SER A 75 -18.46 -8.48 2.02
C SER A 75 -18.62 -6.98 2.29
N PHE A 76 -19.11 -6.62 3.47
CA PHE A 76 -19.23 -5.21 3.88
C PHE A 76 -17.87 -4.49 3.81
N ASP A 77 -16.82 -5.10 4.36
CA ASP A 77 -15.47 -4.52 4.33
C ASP A 77 -14.87 -4.45 2.93
N ALA A 78 -15.16 -5.41 2.06
CA ALA A 78 -14.76 -5.34 0.66
C ALA A 78 -15.42 -4.16 -0.07
N ASN A 79 -16.70 -3.89 0.18
CA ASN A 79 -17.39 -2.71 -0.34
C ASN A 79 -16.78 -1.41 0.21
N ARG A 80 -16.39 -1.39 1.50
CA ARG A 80 -15.73 -0.23 2.13
C ARG A 80 -14.40 0.08 1.46
N ILE A 81 -13.49 -0.90 1.35
CA ILE A 81 -12.18 -0.74 0.69
C ILE A 81 -12.36 -0.32 -0.77
N ARG A 82 -13.23 -1.02 -1.51
CA ARG A 82 -13.52 -0.69 -2.92
C ARG A 82 -13.97 0.75 -3.10
N THR A 83 -14.92 1.19 -2.29
CA THR A 83 -15.45 2.55 -2.38
C THR A 83 -14.42 3.59 -1.95
N ALA A 84 -13.65 3.32 -0.88
CA ALA A 84 -12.61 4.23 -0.40
C ALA A 84 -11.52 4.47 -1.46
N ILE A 85 -11.03 3.42 -2.11
CA ILE A 85 -10.01 3.53 -3.18
C ILE A 85 -10.56 4.29 -4.39
N LYS A 86 -11.80 4.02 -4.81
CA LYS A 86 -12.44 4.78 -5.91
C LYS A 86 -12.62 6.27 -5.59
N LEU A 87 -12.99 6.59 -4.35
CA LEU A 87 -13.09 7.98 -3.89
C LEU A 87 -11.72 8.67 -3.90
N ALA A 88 -10.67 7.99 -3.42
CA ALA A 88 -9.31 8.50 -3.46
C ALA A 88 -8.86 8.77 -4.90
N ASN A 89 -9.06 7.82 -5.81
CA ASN A 89 -8.77 8.02 -7.23
C ASN A 89 -9.47 9.27 -7.80
N ARG A 90 -10.78 9.41 -7.53
CA ARG A 90 -11.56 10.55 -8.01
C ARG A 90 -11.07 11.87 -7.43
N ALA A 91 -10.73 11.90 -6.14
CA ALA A 91 -10.23 13.11 -5.47
C ALA A 91 -8.92 13.59 -6.09
N ILE A 92 -7.96 12.68 -6.29
CA ILE A 92 -6.66 12.99 -6.89
C ILE A 92 -6.83 13.43 -8.33
N PHE A 93 -7.58 12.68 -9.15
CA PHE A 93 -7.84 12.99 -10.54
C PHE A 93 -8.48 14.37 -10.71
N THR A 94 -9.49 14.69 -9.89
CA THR A 94 -10.20 15.98 -9.96
C THR A 94 -9.25 17.12 -9.59
N ARG A 95 -8.41 16.96 -8.59
CA ARG A 95 -7.45 17.99 -8.18
C ARG A 95 -6.35 18.19 -9.22
N ALA A 96 -5.82 17.10 -9.78
CA ALA A 96 -4.82 17.16 -10.86
C ALA A 96 -5.35 17.87 -12.11
N ALA A 97 -6.66 17.73 -12.40
CA ALA A 97 -7.29 18.39 -13.54
C ALA A 97 -7.64 19.87 -13.28
N ALA A 98 -7.77 20.29 -12.01
CA ALA A 98 -8.16 21.65 -11.64
C ALA A 98 -6.98 22.60 -11.42
N GLU A 99 -5.81 22.07 -11.07
CA GLU A 99 -4.64 22.85 -10.64
C GLU A 99 -3.40 22.42 -11.45
N ASP A 100 -2.88 23.29 -12.33
CA ASP A 100 -1.77 22.97 -13.25
C ASP A 100 -0.50 22.50 -12.51
N GLU A 101 -0.26 22.96 -11.28
CA GLU A 101 0.86 22.55 -10.43
C GLU A 101 0.80 21.06 -10.04
N TYR A 102 -0.38 20.45 -10.06
CA TYR A 102 -0.60 19.04 -9.74
C TYR A 102 -0.90 18.19 -10.99
N ALA A 103 -0.72 18.76 -12.17
CA ALA A 103 -0.96 18.03 -13.42
C ALA A 103 -0.12 16.75 -13.49
N GLY A 104 -0.78 15.60 -13.68
CA GLY A 104 -0.14 14.30 -13.77
C GLY A 104 0.28 13.68 -12.44
N MET A 105 -0.10 14.25 -11.29
CA MET A 105 0.11 13.60 -9.99
C MET A 105 -0.66 12.29 -9.90
N GLY A 106 -0.10 11.35 -9.16
CA GLY A 106 -0.72 10.08 -8.85
C GLY A 106 -0.08 9.44 -7.64
N THR A 107 -0.58 8.29 -7.26
CA THR A 107 -0.01 7.51 -6.16
C THR A 107 -0.38 6.04 -6.31
N THR A 108 0.47 5.15 -5.78
CA THR A 108 0.07 3.78 -5.50
C THR A 108 -0.88 3.75 -4.31
N VAL A 109 -1.47 2.62 -4.03
CA VAL A 109 -2.14 2.33 -2.78
C VAL A 109 -2.09 0.85 -2.46
N VAL A 110 -1.78 0.53 -1.22
CA VAL A 110 -2.14 -0.72 -0.56
C VAL A 110 -2.90 -0.35 0.72
N ALA A 111 -4.11 -0.87 0.85
CA ALA A 111 -4.98 -0.59 1.97
C ALA A 111 -5.57 -1.87 2.53
N THR A 112 -5.58 -2.03 3.85
CA THR A 112 -6.18 -3.16 4.54
C THR A 112 -7.18 -2.69 5.58
N LEU A 113 -8.25 -3.46 5.76
CA LEU A 113 -9.20 -3.30 6.84
C LEU A 113 -9.28 -4.62 7.61
N VAL A 114 -9.01 -4.56 8.89
CA VAL A 114 -8.90 -5.73 9.76
C VAL A 114 -10.21 -5.94 10.49
N ALA A 115 -10.74 -7.14 10.43
CA ALA A 115 -11.88 -7.61 11.21
C ALA A 115 -11.35 -8.54 12.32
N PRO A 116 -11.06 -8.02 13.53
CA PRO A 116 -10.41 -8.81 14.59
C PRO A 116 -11.22 -10.00 15.05
N ASP A 117 -12.55 -9.83 15.10
CA ASP A 117 -13.47 -10.86 15.56
C ASP A 117 -13.56 -12.05 14.58
N ASP A 118 -13.32 -11.79 13.29
CA ASP A 118 -13.35 -12.79 12.24
C ASP A 118 -11.94 -13.37 11.93
N ALA A 119 -10.89 -12.92 12.64
CA ALA A 119 -9.51 -13.28 12.35
C ALA A 119 -9.18 -13.14 10.85
N ARG A 120 -9.53 -12.01 10.27
CA ARG A 120 -9.45 -11.75 8.83
C ARG A 120 -9.11 -10.30 8.55
N PHE A 121 -8.44 -10.04 7.43
CA PHE A 121 -8.36 -8.70 6.85
C PHE A 121 -8.79 -8.70 5.39
N THR A 122 -9.39 -7.60 4.98
CA THR A 122 -9.75 -7.31 3.59
C THR A 122 -8.77 -6.28 3.06
N TYR A 123 -8.33 -6.43 1.81
CA TYR A 123 -7.36 -5.52 1.21
C TYR A 123 -7.69 -5.20 -0.24
N GLY A 124 -7.20 -4.06 -0.69
CA GLY A 124 -7.17 -3.66 -2.09
C GLY A 124 -5.84 -2.97 -2.40
N HIS A 125 -5.41 -3.04 -3.66
CA HIS A 125 -4.18 -2.38 -4.09
C HIS A 125 -4.28 -1.84 -5.52
N VAL A 126 -3.47 -0.81 -5.79
CA VAL A 126 -3.17 -0.28 -7.13
C VAL A 126 -1.71 0.15 -7.14
N GLY A 127 -0.94 -0.31 -8.11
CA GLY A 127 0.47 0.01 -8.26
C GLY A 127 1.41 -1.13 -7.87
N ASP A 128 2.61 -0.80 -7.41
CA ASP A 128 3.68 -1.73 -7.05
C ASP A 128 4.08 -1.69 -5.57
N SER A 129 3.36 -0.93 -4.75
CA SER A 129 3.37 -1.12 -3.30
C SER A 129 2.77 -2.48 -2.96
N ARG A 130 3.32 -3.15 -1.95
CA ARG A 130 3.04 -4.58 -1.74
C ARG A 130 2.46 -4.87 -0.37
N ILE A 131 1.72 -5.98 -0.30
CA ILE A 131 1.28 -6.63 0.93
C ILE A 131 1.89 -8.02 0.99
N TYR A 132 2.53 -8.31 2.12
CA TYR A 132 3.07 -9.63 2.44
C TYR A 132 2.41 -10.20 3.68
N ILE A 133 2.31 -11.53 3.75
CA ILE A 133 2.06 -12.25 4.99
C ILE A 133 3.30 -13.09 5.33
N ILE A 134 3.74 -12.99 6.57
CA ILE A 134 4.85 -13.75 7.13
C ILE A 134 4.25 -14.73 8.13
N ARG A 135 4.34 -16.01 7.80
CA ARG A 135 3.73 -17.12 8.55
C ARG A 135 4.65 -18.32 8.56
N GLY A 136 4.92 -18.90 9.72
CA GLY A 136 5.66 -20.16 9.86
C GLY A 136 7.04 -20.13 9.18
N GLY A 137 7.77 -19.03 9.26
CA GLY A 137 9.09 -18.88 8.64
C GLY A 137 9.07 -18.70 7.11
N ARG A 138 7.95 -18.31 6.54
CA ARG A 138 7.79 -18.05 5.10
C ARG A 138 7.23 -16.66 4.86
N VAL A 139 7.64 -16.06 3.76
CA VAL A 139 7.08 -14.80 3.23
C VAL A 139 6.23 -15.14 2.01
N LEU A 140 5.01 -14.62 1.97
CA LEU A 140 4.11 -14.74 0.84
C LEU A 140 3.64 -13.35 0.43
N GLN A 141 3.94 -12.92 -0.79
CA GLN A 141 3.39 -11.71 -1.38
C GLN A 141 1.93 -11.97 -1.78
N LEU A 142 1.00 -11.14 -1.29
CA LEU A 142 -0.44 -11.25 -1.57
C LEU A 142 -0.86 -10.41 -2.77
N THR A 143 -0.18 -9.28 -3.01
CA THR A 143 -0.43 -8.39 -4.15
C THR A 143 0.40 -8.79 -5.36
N ARG A 144 -0.07 -8.43 -6.55
CA ARG A 144 0.70 -8.53 -7.79
C ARG A 144 0.93 -7.14 -8.34
N ASP A 145 2.20 -6.75 -8.47
CA ASP A 145 2.56 -5.39 -8.92
C ASP A 145 1.92 -5.05 -10.27
N ASP A 146 1.28 -3.89 -10.34
CA ASP A 146 0.79 -3.29 -11.57
C ASP A 146 1.94 -2.59 -12.31
N SER A 147 2.93 -3.36 -12.77
CA SER A 147 4.10 -2.88 -13.51
C SER A 147 4.18 -3.52 -14.90
N LEU A 148 4.91 -2.87 -15.82
CA LEU A 148 5.10 -3.42 -17.16
C LEU A 148 5.81 -4.77 -17.16
N ALA A 149 6.68 -5.02 -16.19
CA ALA A 149 7.35 -6.32 -16.04
C ALA A 149 6.38 -7.47 -15.73
N ASN A 150 5.27 -7.20 -15.07
CA ASN A 150 4.23 -8.18 -14.75
C ASN A 150 3.07 -8.22 -15.76
N SER A 151 3.13 -7.37 -16.78
CA SER A 151 2.17 -7.39 -17.88
C SER A 151 2.53 -8.47 -18.91
N ALA A 152 1.66 -8.72 -19.90
CA ALA A 152 1.88 -9.71 -20.98
C ALA A 152 3.14 -9.45 -21.85
N TRP A 153 3.90 -8.39 -21.58
CA TRP A 153 5.18 -8.05 -22.22
C TRP A 153 6.40 -8.61 -21.44
N ALA A 154 6.19 -9.38 -20.39
CA ALA A 154 7.26 -9.99 -19.57
C ALA A 154 8.15 -10.97 -20.34
N ASP A 155 7.72 -11.45 -21.52
CA ASP A 155 8.51 -12.31 -22.40
C ASP A 155 9.73 -11.61 -23.05
N ALA A 156 9.93 -10.31 -22.79
CA ALA A 156 11.09 -9.53 -23.26
C ALA A 156 12.30 -9.54 -22.31
N GLU A 157 12.39 -10.50 -21.39
CA GLU A 157 13.49 -10.59 -20.40
C GLU A 157 14.90 -10.73 -21.00
N GLU A 158 15.04 -11.12 -22.27
CA GLU A 158 16.35 -11.35 -22.89
C GLU A 158 17.09 -10.06 -23.32
N SER A 159 16.49 -8.87 -23.23
CA SER A 159 17.03 -7.67 -23.87
C SER A 159 17.61 -6.59 -22.95
N GLY A 160 17.82 -6.84 -21.66
CA GLY A 160 18.32 -5.82 -20.71
C GLY A 160 17.33 -4.65 -20.44
N ILE A 161 16.24 -4.56 -21.20
CA ILE A 161 15.16 -3.58 -21.05
C ILE A 161 14.26 -3.94 -19.86
N GLY A 162 14.24 -5.20 -19.44
CA GLY A 162 13.42 -5.69 -18.34
C GLY A 162 13.64 -4.97 -17.00
N ALA A 163 14.89 -4.53 -16.74
CA ALA A 163 15.20 -3.79 -15.51
C ALA A 163 14.61 -2.37 -15.50
N ILE A 164 14.50 -1.73 -16.67
CA ILE A 164 13.89 -0.40 -16.81
C ILE A 164 12.36 -0.52 -16.74
N MET A 165 11.79 -1.61 -17.24
CA MET A 165 10.35 -1.86 -17.25
C MET A 165 9.78 -2.22 -15.88
N LYS A 166 10.60 -2.68 -14.93
CA LYS A 166 10.17 -3.06 -13.57
C LYS A 166 9.54 -1.87 -12.82
N ASN A 167 10.03 -0.68 -13.04
CA ASN A 167 9.59 0.53 -12.32
C ASN A 167 8.56 1.36 -13.11
N VAL A 168 8.05 0.86 -14.25
CA VAL A 168 7.01 1.57 -14.99
C VAL A 168 5.65 1.02 -14.58
N LEU A 169 4.92 1.83 -13.81
CA LEU A 169 3.56 1.49 -13.38
C LEU A 169 2.59 1.45 -14.56
N THR A 170 1.74 0.44 -14.57
CA THR A 170 0.62 0.32 -15.52
C THR A 170 -0.67 0.91 -14.96
N LYS A 171 -0.77 0.98 -13.61
CA LYS A 171 -1.89 1.56 -12.89
C LYS A 171 -1.41 2.39 -11.71
N ALA A 172 -2.07 3.53 -11.47
CA ALA A 172 -1.94 4.36 -10.29
C ALA A 172 -3.21 5.17 -10.07
N LEU A 173 -3.47 5.58 -8.84
CA LEU A 173 -4.57 6.49 -8.51
C LEU A 173 -4.29 7.89 -9.06
N GLY A 174 -5.35 8.56 -9.53
CA GLY A 174 -5.31 9.94 -10.01
C GLY A 174 -4.91 10.11 -11.47
N VAL A 175 -4.38 9.08 -12.14
CA VAL A 175 -3.91 9.16 -13.53
C VAL A 175 -5.07 9.04 -14.52
N ARG A 176 -6.11 8.29 -14.17
CA ARG A 176 -7.30 8.09 -15.00
C ARG A 176 -8.57 8.36 -14.20
N VAL A 177 -9.66 8.71 -14.93
CA VAL A 177 -10.98 8.93 -14.31
C VAL A 177 -11.43 7.72 -13.48
N GLU A 178 -11.18 6.53 -14.02
CA GLU A 178 -11.48 5.26 -13.37
C GLU A 178 -10.23 4.39 -13.31
N VAL A 179 -10.11 3.61 -12.25
CA VAL A 179 -9.07 2.62 -12.05
C VAL A 179 -9.70 1.26 -11.74
N GLU A 180 -9.21 0.24 -12.42
CA GLU A 180 -9.61 -1.15 -12.18
C GLU A 180 -8.64 -1.79 -11.20
N PHE A 181 -9.18 -2.44 -10.18
CA PHE A 181 -8.43 -3.19 -9.17
C PHE A 181 -9.33 -4.23 -8.52
N ASP A 182 -8.69 -5.21 -7.93
CA ASP A 182 -9.36 -6.27 -7.17
C ASP A 182 -9.33 -5.95 -5.68
N VAL A 183 -10.37 -6.44 -4.97
CA VAL A 183 -10.43 -6.47 -3.51
C VAL A 183 -10.48 -7.92 -3.08
N ALA A 184 -9.63 -8.30 -2.16
CA ALA A 184 -9.55 -9.66 -1.65
C ALA A 184 -9.53 -9.68 -0.11
N ALA A 185 -9.76 -10.85 0.47
CA ALA A 185 -9.68 -11.07 1.90
C ALA A 185 -8.73 -12.24 2.19
N HIS A 186 -8.05 -12.18 3.34
CA HIS A 186 -7.15 -13.22 3.80
C HIS A 186 -7.38 -13.53 5.28
N ASP A 187 -7.41 -14.82 5.63
CA ASP A 187 -7.59 -15.26 7.01
C ASP A 187 -6.27 -15.16 7.78
N LEU A 188 -6.35 -14.64 9.00
CA LEU A 188 -5.23 -14.53 9.93
C LEU A 188 -5.14 -15.78 10.81
N GLN A 189 -3.92 -16.18 11.13
CA GLN A 189 -3.60 -17.21 12.11
C GLN A 189 -2.74 -16.59 13.21
N ALA A 190 -2.89 -17.09 14.43
CA ALA A 190 -2.04 -16.65 15.53
C ALA A 190 -0.55 -16.79 15.17
N GLY A 191 0.20 -15.72 15.35
CA GLY A 191 1.59 -15.65 14.97
C GLY A 191 1.84 -15.04 13.58
N ASP A 192 0.81 -14.64 12.84
CA ASP A 192 0.99 -13.95 11.56
C ASP A 192 1.51 -12.52 11.75
N THR A 193 2.39 -12.13 10.83
CA THR A 193 2.75 -10.74 10.64
C THR A 193 2.38 -10.33 9.20
N VAL A 194 1.60 -9.27 9.04
CA VAL A 194 1.29 -8.68 7.74
C VAL A 194 2.14 -7.43 7.56
N LEU A 195 2.80 -7.30 6.42
CA LEU A 195 3.61 -6.13 6.04
C LEU A 195 3.00 -5.47 4.82
N LEU A 196 2.71 -4.17 4.94
CA LEU A 196 2.45 -3.29 3.81
C LEU A 196 3.69 -2.41 3.61
N CYS A 197 4.13 -2.24 2.37
CA CYS A 197 5.32 -1.42 2.10
C CYS A 197 5.30 -0.76 0.72
N SER A 198 6.03 0.34 0.59
CA SER A 198 6.37 0.93 -0.70
C SER A 198 7.53 0.20 -1.37
N ASP A 199 7.77 0.47 -2.64
CA ASP A 199 8.82 -0.15 -3.46
C ASP A 199 10.23 0.20 -2.95
N GLY A 200 10.40 1.36 -2.28
CA GLY A 200 11.67 1.72 -1.66
C GLY A 200 12.15 0.74 -0.59
N LEU A 201 11.26 -0.03 0.03
CA LEU A 201 11.63 -1.15 0.88
C LEU A 201 12.09 -2.34 0.05
N THR A 202 11.27 -2.81 -0.88
CA THR A 202 11.46 -4.07 -1.62
C THR A 202 12.52 -3.97 -2.72
N ASN A 203 12.85 -2.77 -3.17
CA ASN A 203 14.01 -2.53 -4.02
C ASN A 203 15.35 -2.65 -3.27
N MET A 204 15.33 -2.58 -1.93
CA MET A 204 16.52 -2.68 -1.08
C MET A 204 16.61 -3.99 -0.31
N LEU A 205 15.48 -4.56 0.10
CA LEU A 205 15.39 -5.80 0.87
C LEU A 205 14.65 -6.86 0.05
N ASP A 206 15.30 -8.00 -0.18
CA ASP A 206 14.64 -9.18 -0.71
C ASP A 206 13.80 -9.89 0.35
N ASP A 207 12.97 -10.86 -0.06
CA ASP A 207 12.08 -11.60 0.84
C ASP A 207 12.84 -12.32 1.97
N HIS A 208 14.07 -12.78 1.70
CA HIS A 208 14.91 -13.41 2.72
C HIS A 208 15.33 -12.41 3.81
N ALA A 209 15.76 -11.22 3.43
CA ALA A 209 16.13 -10.17 4.36
C ALA A 209 14.93 -9.66 5.18
N ILE A 210 13.77 -9.52 4.54
CA ILE A 210 12.51 -9.18 5.23
C ILE A 210 12.18 -10.25 6.28
N LEU A 211 12.22 -11.53 5.90
CA LEU A 211 11.95 -12.64 6.81
C LEU A 211 12.92 -12.64 8.00
N GLU A 212 14.21 -12.48 7.73
CA GLU A 212 15.24 -12.45 8.78
C GLU A 212 14.98 -11.34 9.81
N ILE A 213 14.65 -10.12 9.34
CA ILE A 213 14.37 -8.98 10.22
C ILE A 213 13.12 -9.23 11.05
N VAL A 214 12.03 -9.68 10.44
CA VAL A 214 10.76 -9.95 11.13
C VAL A 214 10.92 -11.05 12.17
N THR A 215 11.62 -12.15 11.83
CA THR A 215 11.83 -13.26 12.75
C THR A 215 12.77 -12.91 13.90
N ARG A 216 13.82 -12.11 13.66
CA ARG A 216 14.79 -11.71 14.68
C ARG A 216 14.16 -10.86 15.79
N HIS A 217 13.15 -10.09 15.45
CA HIS A 217 12.47 -9.15 16.36
C HIS A 217 11.05 -9.58 16.71
N ASP A 218 10.77 -10.88 16.61
CA ASP A 218 9.47 -11.44 16.96
C ASP A 218 9.01 -10.99 18.35
N GLY A 219 7.77 -10.48 18.45
CA GLY A 219 7.23 -9.87 19.68
C GLY A 219 7.59 -8.39 19.91
N HIS A 220 8.41 -7.76 19.05
CA HIS A 220 8.78 -6.34 19.16
C HIS A 220 8.46 -5.58 17.88
N LEU A 221 7.18 -5.36 17.61
CA LEU A 221 6.68 -4.89 16.32
C LEU A 221 7.27 -3.53 15.90
N GLU A 222 7.35 -2.55 16.82
CA GLU A 222 7.95 -1.23 16.54
C GLU A 222 9.41 -1.36 16.13
N LYS A 223 10.18 -2.18 16.85
CA LYS A 223 11.57 -2.42 16.52
C LYS A 223 11.74 -3.12 15.16
N THR A 224 10.79 -3.99 14.81
CA THR A 224 10.76 -4.63 13.49
C THR A 224 10.55 -3.59 12.39
N CYS A 225 9.60 -2.68 12.57
CA CYS A 225 9.38 -1.56 11.64
C CYS A 225 10.65 -0.71 11.45
N ASP A 226 11.28 -0.30 12.56
CA ASP A 226 12.52 0.48 12.52
C ASP A 226 13.63 -0.26 11.76
N GLN A 227 13.82 -1.55 12.04
CA GLN A 227 14.87 -2.35 11.41
C GLN A 227 14.63 -2.64 9.92
N LEU A 228 13.37 -2.71 9.48
CA LEU A 228 13.04 -2.80 8.05
C LEU A 228 13.47 -1.52 7.33
N VAL A 229 13.10 -0.35 7.85
CA VAL A 229 13.45 0.94 7.26
C VAL A 229 14.97 1.20 7.33
N ASP A 230 15.58 0.96 8.48
CA ASP A 230 17.03 1.10 8.67
C ASP A 230 17.81 0.14 7.75
N GLY A 231 17.36 -1.09 7.61
CA GLY A 231 17.95 -2.10 6.73
C GLY A 231 17.92 -1.70 5.25
N ALA A 232 16.83 -1.11 4.79
CA ALA A 232 16.71 -0.57 3.44
C ALA A 232 17.61 0.66 3.24
N ASN A 233 17.65 1.55 4.23
CA ASN A 233 18.56 2.70 4.24
C ASN A 233 20.03 2.29 4.20
N ALA A 234 20.42 1.27 4.95
CA ALA A 234 21.79 0.74 4.99
C ALA A 234 22.23 0.14 3.63
N ARG A 235 21.29 -0.34 2.83
CA ARG A 235 21.52 -0.87 1.47
C ARG A 235 21.41 0.18 0.37
N GLY A 236 21.31 1.44 0.76
CA GLY A 236 21.41 2.57 -0.17
C GLY A 236 20.29 3.57 -0.10
N GLY A 237 19.08 3.21 0.42
CA GLY A 237 17.95 4.10 0.62
C GLY A 237 17.65 4.96 -0.62
N ARG A 238 17.48 4.31 -1.77
CA ARG A 238 17.41 5.00 -3.08
C ARG A 238 16.12 5.78 -3.27
N ASP A 239 15.08 5.39 -2.56
CA ASP A 239 13.76 5.99 -2.60
C ASP A 239 13.21 6.25 -1.20
N ASN A 240 12.00 6.82 -1.11
CA ASN A 240 11.20 6.88 0.10
C ASN A 240 10.88 5.46 0.56
N ILE A 241 10.91 5.20 1.85
CA ILE A 241 10.78 3.86 2.41
C ILE A 241 9.66 3.86 3.43
N SER A 242 8.62 3.10 3.17
CA SER A 242 7.51 2.94 4.09
C SER A 242 7.27 1.48 4.41
N ALA A 243 7.08 1.19 5.69
CA ALA A 243 6.72 -0.12 6.22
C ALA A 243 5.63 0.04 7.28
N VAL A 244 4.55 -0.71 7.12
CA VAL A 244 3.44 -0.78 8.08
C VAL A 244 3.22 -2.25 8.41
N LEU A 245 3.20 -2.58 9.68
CA LEU A 245 3.07 -3.93 10.18
C LEU A 245 1.80 -4.12 11.01
N LEU A 246 1.22 -5.29 10.87
CA LEU A 246 0.21 -5.87 11.75
C LEU A 246 0.74 -7.19 12.30
N ARG A 247 0.58 -7.41 13.61
CA ARG A 247 0.82 -8.71 14.26
C ARG A 247 -0.48 -9.22 14.84
N TYR A 248 -0.84 -10.45 14.50
CA TYR A 248 -1.98 -11.16 15.05
C TYR A 248 -1.52 -12.25 16.03
N GLU A 249 -1.96 -12.13 17.29
CA GLU A 249 -1.63 -13.05 18.40
C GLU A 249 -2.86 -13.83 18.86
#